data_01004bcc3fcd6c013030850763a2fd0f
#
_entry.id   01004bcc3fcd6c013030850763a2fd0f
#
_cell.length_a   1.000
_cell.length_b   1.000
_cell.length_c   1.000
_cell.angle_alpha   90.00
_cell.angle_beta   90.00
_cell.angle_gamma   90.00
#
_symmetry.space_group_name_H-M   'P 1'
#
loop_
_entity.id
_entity.type
_entity.pdbx_description
1 polymer ?
#
loop_
_entity_poly.entity_id
_entity_poly.type
_entity_poly.pdbx_seq_one_letter_code
_entity_poly.pdbx_strand_id
1 'polypeptide(L)'
;GLVYIGYKGFKNKSVVSYSILFYLVTLSIVSNIVINLGTFMNERFIFMASLGFCILIAYGLSEYLPSKFARGKEVSIAIALSIVLGFAVKSYVRVPVWKDEIALNGAAVAVSPNSARANSFLSTAYFEKYRVAKELKEQTRLLDAAEKYAMKSLEIYPDYQNANLMLIGVAAEKYKLTNDINDYVQVVLPCVLERPEIPFIKEFGDYLKGRGHDAQLFPFYLKIGTELLKFMDKRRDYAAEYLKYAYEIQPASKEVNEALAKAYELSGNIQESQRYKTAAQSLR
;
A
#
# COMPACT_ATOMS: atom_id res chain seq x y z
N GLY A 1 -25.53 24.26 -13.84
CA GLY A 1 -25.76 24.17 -15.30
C GLY A 1 -26.41 22.86 -15.69
N LEU A 2 -25.71 21.70 -15.57
CA LEU A 2 -26.19 20.39 -16.07
C LEU A 2 -27.53 19.95 -15.43
N VAL A 3 -27.68 20.11 -14.12
CA VAL A 3 -28.94 19.77 -13.40
C VAL A 3 -30.11 20.58 -13.96
N TYR A 4 -29.92 21.87 -14.22
CA TYR A 4 -30.95 22.73 -14.79
C TYR A 4 -31.37 22.30 -16.19
N ILE A 5 -30.41 21.99 -17.07
CA ILE A 5 -30.68 21.50 -18.42
C ILE A 5 -31.40 20.16 -18.38
N GLY A 6 -30.94 19.24 -17.52
CA GLY A 6 -31.59 17.96 -17.31
C GLY A 6 -33.04 18.10 -16.84
N TYR A 7 -33.30 18.94 -15.86
CA TYR A 7 -34.64 19.17 -15.33
C TYR A 7 -35.56 19.84 -16.36
N LYS A 8 -35.09 20.89 -17.04
CA LYS A 8 -35.89 21.62 -18.02
C LYS A 8 -36.33 20.74 -19.20
N GLY A 9 -35.44 19.85 -19.67
CA GLY A 9 -35.74 18.93 -20.79
C GLY A 9 -36.54 17.68 -20.38
N PHE A 10 -36.70 17.40 -19.06
CA PHE A 10 -37.34 16.19 -18.59
C PHE A 10 -38.80 16.07 -19.01
N LYS A 11 -39.58 17.16 -18.90
CA LYS A 11 -40.98 17.18 -19.30
C LYS A 11 -41.15 16.89 -20.80
N ASN A 12 -40.19 17.30 -21.64
CA ASN A 12 -40.24 17.12 -23.07
C ASN A 12 -39.62 15.78 -23.51
N LYS A 13 -39.27 14.89 -22.59
CA LYS A 13 -38.63 13.59 -22.87
C LYS A 13 -37.40 13.71 -23.76
N SER A 14 -36.62 14.78 -23.58
CA SER A 14 -35.43 15.08 -24.41
C SER A 14 -34.32 14.02 -24.12
N VAL A 15 -33.70 13.50 -25.20
CA VAL A 15 -32.54 12.60 -25.13
C VAL A 15 -31.40 13.25 -24.31
N VAL A 16 -31.18 14.56 -24.54
CA VAL A 16 -30.16 15.32 -23.82
C VAL A 16 -30.44 15.32 -22.32
N SER A 17 -31.71 15.55 -21.93
CA SER A 17 -32.12 15.51 -20.53
C SER A 17 -31.93 14.13 -19.90
N TYR A 18 -32.37 13.09 -20.61
CA TYR A 18 -32.18 11.70 -20.17
C TYR A 18 -30.69 11.38 -19.95
N SER A 19 -29.84 11.71 -20.91
CA SER A 19 -28.39 11.46 -20.86
C SER A 19 -27.74 12.13 -19.66
N ILE A 20 -28.06 13.41 -19.41
CA ILE A 20 -27.52 14.18 -18.29
C ILE A 20 -28.01 13.62 -16.95
N LEU A 21 -29.30 13.35 -16.81
CA LEU A 21 -29.88 12.82 -15.58
C LEU A 21 -29.35 11.41 -15.29
N PHE A 22 -29.26 10.56 -16.29
CA PHE A 22 -28.65 9.23 -16.16
C PHE A 22 -27.21 9.31 -15.66
N TYR A 23 -26.40 10.18 -16.28
CA TYR A 23 -25.02 10.42 -15.84
C TYR A 23 -24.96 10.87 -14.37
N LEU A 24 -25.74 11.86 -13.99
CA LEU A 24 -25.73 12.43 -12.64
C LEU A 24 -26.23 11.43 -11.58
N VAL A 25 -27.32 10.70 -11.87
CA VAL A 25 -27.89 9.72 -10.95
C VAL A 25 -26.93 8.56 -10.74
N THR A 26 -26.38 7.99 -11.80
CA THR A 26 -25.44 6.86 -11.69
C THR A 26 -24.12 7.27 -11.03
N LEU A 27 -23.63 8.49 -11.32
CA LEU A 27 -22.45 9.04 -10.68
C LEU A 27 -22.66 9.33 -9.19
N SER A 28 -23.86 9.79 -8.80
CA SER A 28 -24.15 10.13 -7.40
C SER A 28 -24.00 8.95 -6.45
N ILE A 29 -24.31 7.74 -6.90
CA ILE A 29 -24.19 6.49 -6.12
C ILE A 29 -22.73 6.20 -5.76
N VAL A 30 -21.81 6.49 -6.66
CA VAL A 30 -20.38 6.13 -6.55
C VAL A 30 -19.47 7.33 -6.23
N SER A 31 -20.07 8.51 -6.02
CA SER A 31 -19.32 9.78 -5.82
C SER A 31 -18.79 10.00 -4.39
N ASN A 32 -19.07 9.08 -3.46
CA ASN A 32 -18.83 9.25 -2.01
C ASN A 32 -19.58 10.46 -1.37
N ILE A 33 -20.53 11.07 -2.10
CA ILE A 33 -21.34 12.18 -1.59
C ILE A 33 -22.58 11.63 -0.85
N VAL A 34 -23.26 10.64 -1.44
CA VAL A 34 -24.50 10.05 -0.90
C VAL A 34 -24.19 8.81 -0.05
N ILE A 35 -23.28 7.96 -0.53
CA ILE A 35 -22.85 6.73 0.13
C ILE A 35 -21.32 6.74 0.24
N ASN A 36 -20.81 6.60 1.45
CA ASN A 36 -19.36 6.46 1.65
C ASN A 36 -18.94 5.02 1.35
N LEU A 37 -18.29 4.83 0.20
CA LEU A 37 -17.80 3.51 -0.26
C LEU A 37 -16.46 3.12 0.36
N GLY A 38 -15.83 4.00 1.15
CA GLY A 38 -14.52 3.75 1.77
C GLY A 38 -13.35 3.60 0.78
N THR A 39 -13.59 3.86 -0.51
CA THR A 39 -12.58 3.79 -1.56
C THR A 39 -12.47 5.11 -2.32
N PHE A 40 -11.25 5.42 -2.77
CA PHE A 40 -11.05 6.54 -3.68
C PHE A 40 -11.72 6.27 -5.04
N MET A 41 -11.85 7.32 -5.84
CA MET A 41 -12.33 7.27 -7.20
C MET A 41 -11.60 6.19 -8.01
N ASN A 42 -12.38 5.30 -8.64
CA ASN A 42 -11.89 4.25 -9.51
C ASN A 42 -12.56 4.40 -10.88
N GLU A 43 -11.81 4.18 -11.96
CA GLU A 43 -12.36 4.23 -13.33
C GLU A 43 -13.59 3.32 -13.53
N ARG A 44 -13.66 2.19 -12.80
CA ARG A 44 -14.82 1.27 -12.80
C ARG A 44 -16.12 1.96 -12.38
N PHE A 45 -16.04 2.92 -11.48
CA PHE A 45 -17.21 3.61 -10.97
C PHE A 45 -17.84 4.57 -12.00
N ILE A 46 -17.03 5.07 -12.92
CA ILE A 46 -17.50 5.95 -13.99
C ILE A 46 -18.12 5.14 -15.14
N PHE A 47 -17.91 3.83 -15.21
CA PHE A 47 -18.38 3.01 -16.32
C PHE A 47 -19.88 3.14 -16.59
N MET A 48 -20.73 3.01 -15.57
CA MET A 48 -22.19 3.19 -15.74
C MET A 48 -22.54 4.64 -16.10
N ALA A 49 -21.92 5.60 -15.45
CA ALA A 49 -22.15 7.01 -15.75
C ALA A 49 -21.74 7.40 -17.18
N SER A 50 -20.66 6.82 -17.69
CA SER A 50 -20.16 7.09 -19.03
C SER A 50 -21.16 6.73 -20.14
N LEU A 51 -22.10 5.81 -19.87
CA LEU A 51 -23.17 5.49 -20.82
C LEU A 51 -24.04 6.73 -21.14
N GLY A 52 -24.39 7.53 -20.13
CA GLY A 52 -25.10 8.79 -20.36
C GLY A 52 -24.32 9.75 -21.25
N PHE A 53 -23.01 9.86 -21.05
CA PHE A 53 -22.13 10.64 -21.90
C PHE A 53 -22.10 10.09 -23.33
N CYS A 54 -21.96 8.77 -23.50
CA CYS A 54 -21.95 8.12 -24.83
C CYS A 54 -23.26 8.33 -25.56
N ILE A 55 -24.42 8.26 -24.90
CA ILE A 55 -25.73 8.54 -25.51
C ILE A 55 -25.81 10.00 -26.03
N LEU A 56 -25.29 10.94 -25.22
CA LEU A 56 -25.26 12.36 -25.63
C LEU A 56 -24.39 12.58 -26.85
N ILE A 57 -23.20 11.98 -26.92
CA ILE A 57 -22.32 12.06 -28.10
C ILE A 57 -22.97 11.39 -29.31
N ALA A 58 -23.57 10.20 -29.13
CA ALA A 58 -24.26 9.50 -30.21
C ALA A 58 -25.41 10.37 -30.78
N TYR A 59 -26.24 10.94 -29.91
CA TYR A 59 -27.30 11.86 -30.34
C TYR A 59 -26.74 13.10 -31.09
N GLY A 60 -25.67 13.68 -30.58
CA GLY A 60 -24.99 14.81 -31.22
C GLY A 60 -24.52 14.49 -32.63
N LEU A 61 -23.94 13.31 -32.82
CA LEU A 61 -23.42 12.86 -34.11
C LEU A 61 -24.51 12.37 -35.08
N SER A 62 -25.54 11.67 -34.58
CA SER A 62 -26.58 11.04 -35.43
C SER A 62 -27.72 11.99 -35.83
N GLU A 63 -28.10 12.90 -34.92
CA GLU A 63 -29.29 13.74 -35.11
C GLU A 63 -28.95 15.23 -35.17
N TYR A 64 -28.17 15.73 -34.20
CA TYR A 64 -27.96 17.18 -34.08
C TYR A 64 -27.09 17.75 -35.17
N LEU A 65 -25.90 17.19 -35.44
CA LEU A 65 -25.01 17.67 -36.51
C LEU A 65 -25.66 17.57 -37.91
N PRO A 66 -26.26 16.43 -38.30
CA PRO A 66 -26.93 16.29 -39.58
C PRO A 66 -28.08 17.28 -39.79
N SER A 67 -28.79 17.64 -38.74
CA SER A 67 -29.90 18.60 -38.82
C SER A 67 -29.44 20.06 -38.95
N LYS A 68 -28.21 20.38 -38.58
CA LYS A 68 -27.69 21.76 -38.56
C LYS A 68 -26.84 22.12 -39.77
N PHE A 69 -26.17 21.15 -40.40
CA PHE A 69 -25.22 21.39 -41.49
C PHE A 69 -25.57 20.56 -42.73
N ALA A 70 -25.40 21.16 -43.93
CA ALA A 70 -25.67 20.49 -45.20
C ALA A 70 -24.88 19.20 -45.44
N ARG A 71 -23.64 19.14 -44.90
CA ARG A 71 -22.77 17.94 -44.90
C ARG A 71 -22.63 17.33 -43.49
N GLY A 72 -23.65 17.49 -42.67
CA GLY A 72 -23.59 17.06 -41.27
C GLY A 72 -23.37 15.55 -41.10
N LYS A 73 -23.88 14.72 -42.00
CA LYS A 73 -23.68 13.26 -41.97
C LYS A 73 -22.22 12.87 -42.22
N GLU A 74 -21.59 13.45 -43.26
CA GLU A 74 -20.19 13.17 -43.59
C GLU A 74 -19.26 13.62 -42.47
N VAL A 75 -19.51 14.79 -41.88
CA VAL A 75 -18.76 15.33 -40.74
C VAL A 75 -18.93 14.43 -39.51
N SER A 76 -20.16 13.98 -39.23
CA SER A 76 -20.43 13.08 -38.11
C SER A 76 -19.69 11.75 -38.25
N ILE A 77 -19.69 11.16 -39.44
CA ILE A 77 -18.96 9.92 -39.71
C ILE A 77 -17.45 10.12 -39.52
N ALA A 78 -16.91 11.24 -40.09
CA ALA A 78 -15.47 11.53 -39.91
C ALA A 78 -15.07 11.70 -38.46
N ILE A 79 -15.88 12.40 -37.64
CA ILE A 79 -15.65 12.56 -36.22
C ILE A 79 -15.74 11.20 -35.52
N ALA A 80 -16.78 10.40 -35.77
CA ALA A 80 -16.94 9.09 -35.17
C ALA A 80 -15.76 8.17 -35.51
N LEU A 81 -15.32 8.11 -36.76
CA LEU A 81 -14.16 7.32 -37.16
C LEU A 81 -12.86 7.81 -36.48
N SER A 82 -12.67 9.12 -36.35
CA SER A 82 -11.51 9.71 -35.67
C SER A 82 -11.49 9.32 -34.17
N ILE A 83 -12.64 9.35 -33.52
CA ILE A 83 -12.78 8.91 -32.11
C ILE A 83 -12.47 7.42 -31.98
N VAL A 84 -13.06 6.57 -32.83
CA VAL A 84 -12.81 5.11 -32.83
C VAL A 84 -11.34 4.81 -33.08
N LEU A 85 -10.72 5.44 -34.08
CA LEU A 85 -9.30 5.25 -34.38
C LEU A 85 -8.42 5.70 -33.22
N GLY A 86 -8.69 6.86 -32.63
CA GLY A 86 -7.96 7.36 -31.47
C GLY A 86 -8.04 6.40 -30.28
N PHE A 87 -9.23 5.86 -29.95
CA PHE A 87 -9.38 4.86 -28.90
C PHE A 87 -8.74 3.52 -29.27
N ALA A 88 -8.80 3.08 -30.52
CA ALA A 88 -8.15 1.86 -30.99
C ALA A 88 -6.62 1.93 -30.80
N VAL A 89 -6.00 3.04 -31.21
CA VAL A 89 -4.55 3.28 -31.01
C VAL A 89 -4.21 3.31 -29.51
N LYS A 90 -4.97 4.07 -28.72
CA LYS A 90 -4.75 4.14 -27.25
C LYS A 90 -4.87 2.78 -26.59
N SER A 91 -5.87 1.98 -26.96
CA SER A 91 -6.06 0.63 -26.44
C SER A 91 -4.92 -0.29 -26.84
N TYR A 92 -4.52 -0.27 -28.10
CA TYR A 92 -3.41 -1.07 -28.61
C TYR A 92 -2.10 -0.79 -27.85
N VAL A 93 -1.78 0.48 -27.62
CA VAL A 93 -0.59 0.90 -26.85
C VAL A 93 -0.71 0.50 -25.36
N ARG A 94 -1.94 0.46 -24.82
CA ARG A 94 -2.18 0.15 -23.41
C ARG A 94 -2.18 -1.35 -23.10
N VAL A 95 -2.54 -2.21 -24.06
CA VAL A 95 -2.63 -3.68 -23.85
C VAL A 95 -1.35 -4.29 -23.26
N PRO A 96 -0.12 -3.98 -23.70
CA PRO A 96 1.10 -4.55 -23.14
C PRO A 96 1.31 -4.26 -21.65
N VAL A 97 0.72 -3.19 -21.12
CA VAL A 97 0.79 -2.83 -19.70
C VAL A 97 0.08 -3.87 -18.83
N TRP A 98 -0.89 -4.59 -19.36
CA TRP A 98 -1.65 -5.64 -18.67
C TRP A 98 -1.05 -7.03 -18.79
N LYS A 99 0.16 -7.13 -19.35
CA LYS A 99 0.83 -8.41 -19.59
C LYS A 99 1.15 -9.17 -18.29
N ASP A 100 1.63 -8.47 -17.29
CA ASP A 100 1.98 -9.01 -15.98
C ASP A 100 1.90 -7.92 -14.89
N GLU A 101 1.97 -8.33 -13.64
CA GLU A 101 1.84 -7.43 -12.49
C GLU A 101 2.98 -6.39 -12.42
N ILE A 102 4.19 -6.74 -12.85
CA ILE A 102 5.32 -5.81 -12.87
C ILE A 102 5.09 -4.72 -13.92
N ALA A 103 4.63 -5.09 -15.12
CA ALA A 103 4.32 -4.13 -16.17
C ALA A 103 3.19 -3.19 -15.74
N LEU A 104 2.12 -3.74 -15.14
CA LEU A 104 0.97 -2.97 -14.67
C LEU A 104 1.35 -1.98 -13.57
N ASN A 105 1.99 -2.48 -12.50
CA ASN A 105 2.37 -1.62 -11.37
C ASN A 105 3.53 -0.68 -11.72
N GLY A 106 4.43 -1.10 -12.61
CA GLY A 106 5.47 -0.23 -13.17
C GLY A 106 4.90 0.97 -13.93
N ALA A 107 3.87 0.74 -14.74
CA ALA A 107 3.16 1.83 -15.41
C ALA A 107 2.44 2.76 -14.41
N ALA A 108 1.90 2.22 -13.30
CA ALA A 108 1.29 3.03 -12.24
C ALA A 108 2.33 3.92 -11.54
N VAL A 109 3.50 3.39 -11.23
CA VAL A 109 4.62 4.17 -10.65
C VAL A 109 5.13 5.23 -11.64
N ALA A 110 5.22 4.92 -12.94
CA ALA A 110 5.62 5.89 -13.97
C ALA A 110 4.69 7.12 -14.03
N VAL A 111 3.38 6.91 -13.84
CA VAL A 111 2.38 8.00 -13.81
C VAL A 111 2.34 8.69 -12.44
N SER A 112 2.57 7.96 -11.34
CA SER A 112 2.44 8.48 -9.98
C SER A 112 3.65 8.06 -9.13
N PRO A 113 4.85 8.58 -9.39
CA PRO A 113 6.09 8.14 -8.72
C PRO A 113 6.10 8.43 -7.22
N ASN A 114 5.35 9.43 -6.78
CA ASN A 114 5.21 9.83 -5.37
C ASN A 114 3.97 9.22 -4.68
N SER A 115 3.42 8.13 -5.22
CA SER A 115 2.36 7.38 -4.58
C SER A 115 2.95 6.23 -3.76
N ALA A 116 2.81 6.26 -2.43
CA ALA A 116 3.20 5.16 -1.55
C ALA A 116 2.53 3.84 -1.98
N ARG A 117 1.24 3.91 -2.30
CA ARG A 117 0.47 2.74 -2.77
C ARG A 117 1.01 2.14 -4.06
N ALA A 118 1.32 2.98 -5.07
CA ALA A 118 1.84 2.48 -6.35
C ALA A 118 3.20 1.79 -6.17
N ASN A 119 4.10 2.41 -5.41
CA ASN A 119 5.41 1.83 -5.10
C ASN A 119 5.26 0.52 -4.31
N SER A 120 4.38 0.46 -3.30
CA SER A 120 4.15 -0.76 -2.52
C SER A 120 3.61 -1.91 -3.38
N PHE A 121 2.67 -1.66 -4.29
CA PHE A 121 2.18 -2.70 -5.21
C PHE A 121 3.25 -3.17 -6.20
N LEU A 122 4.12 -2.28 -6.66
CA LEU A 122 5.23 -2.70 -7.51
C LEU A 122 6.25 -3.54 -6.73
N SER A 123 6.52 -3.20 -5.47
CA SER A 123 7.31 -4.05 -4.56
C SER A 123 6.71 -5.45 -4.43
N THR A 124 5.41 -5.54 -4.15
CA THR A 124 4.69 -6.82 -4.06
C THR A 124 4.80 -7.62 -5.36
N ALA A 125 4.64 -6.99 -6.53
CA ALA A 125 4.76 -7.66 -7.81
C ALA A 125 6.15 -8.28 -8.05
N TYR A 126 7.21 -7.58 -7.65
CA TYR A 126 8.57 -8.12 -7.70
C TYR A 126 8.77 -9.29 -6.73
N PHE A 127 8.23 -9.17 -5.50
CA PHE A 127 8.31 -10.23 -4.50
C PHE A 127 7.56 -11.50 -4.93
N GLU A 128 6.35 -11.38 -5.47
CA GLU A 128 5.61 -12.53 -6.00
C GLU A 128 6.34 -13.20 -7.16
N LYS A 129 6.99 -12.44 -8.02
CA LYS A 129 7.82 -12.99 -9.09
C LYS A 129 9.08 -13.69 -8.54
N TYR A 130 9.69 -13.16 -7.46
CA TYR A 130 10.79 -13.83 -6.75
C TYR A 130 10.38 -15.23 -6.29
N ARG A 131 9.20 -15.40 -5.72
CA ARG A 131 8.73 -16.68 -5.18
C ARG A 131 8.71 -17.83 -6.19
N VAL A 132 8.61 -17.52 -7.47
CA VAL A 132 8.60 -18.51 -8.57
C VAL A 132 9.91 -18.59 -9.34
N ALA A 133 10.86 -17.68 -9.07
CA ALA A 133 12.16 -17.66 -9.73
C ALA A 133 13.05 -18.80 -9.21
N LYS A 134 13.76 -19.47 -10.12
CA LYS A 134 14.61 -20.61 -9.78
C LYS A 134 16.10 -20.25 -9.72
N GLU A 135 16.52 -19.27 -10.51
CA GLU A 135 17.92 -18.87 -10.59
C GLU A 135 18.28 -17.88 -9.50
N LEU A 136 19.35 -18.14 -8.76
CA LEU A 136 19.82 -17.28 -7.65
C LEU A 136 20.03 -15.82 -8.08
N LYS A 137 20.63 -15.61 -9.25
CA LYS A 137 20.87 -14.26 -9.79
C LYS A 137 19.57 -13.50 -10.03
N GLU A 138 18.55 -14.18 -10.56
CA GLU A 138 17.22 -13.59 -10.78
C GLU A 138 16.50 -13.34 -9.45
N GLN A 139 16.61 -14.28 -8.50
CA GLN A 139 16.07 -14.12 -7.14
C GLN A 139 16.62 -12.88 -6.45
N THR A 140 17.93 -12.70 -6.45
CA THR A 140 18.61 -11.53 -5.88
C THR A 140 18.12 -10.24 -6.54
N ARG A 141 18.10 -10.20 -7.87
CA ARG A 141 17.63 -9.03 -8.63
C ARG A 141 16.18 -8.64 -8.30
N LEU A 142 15.32 -9.63 -8.16
CA LEU A 142 13.90 -9.41 -7.86
C LEU A 142 13.69 -8.93 -6.41
N LEU A 143 14.44 -9.49 -5.45
CA LEU A 143 14.42 -9.01 -4.06
C LEU A 143 14.96 -7.58 -3.92
N ASP A 144 16.05 -7.24 -4.62
CA ASP A 144 16.59 -5.88 -4.63
C ASP A 144 15.59 -4.87 -5.20
N ALA A 145 14.88 -5.26 -6.26
CA ALA A 145 13.82 -4.43 -6.82
C ALA A 145 12.64 -4.28 -5.85
N ALA A 146 12.20 -5.38 -5.21
CA ALA A 146 11.13 -5.36 -4.22
C ALA A 146 11.48 -4.45 -3.04
N GLU A 147 12.69 -4.57 -2.49
CA GLU A 147 13.20 -3.72 -1.42
C GLU A 147 13.19 -2.25 -1.80
N LYS A 148 13.77 -1.91 -2.95
CA LYS A 148 13.81 -0.53 -3.46
C LYS A 148 12.44 0.15 -3.47
N TYR A 149 11.43 -0.54 -3.97
CA TYR A 149 10.09 0.03 -4.08
C TYR A 149 9.33 0.01 -2.74
N ALA A 150 9.58 -0.95 -1.85
CA ALA A 150 9.07 -0.92 -0.48
C ALA A 150 9.65 0.27 0.29
N MET A 151 10.97 0.46 0.24
CA MET A 151 11.64 1.62 0.86
C MET A 151 11.12 2.94 0.30
N LYS A 152 10.93 3.04 -1.03
CA LYS A 152 10.35 4.24 -1.65
C LYS A 152 8.93 4.51 -1.17
N SER A 153 8.13 3.48 -0.98
CA SER A 153 6.79 3.61 -0.39
C SER A 153 6.83 4.17 1.03
N LEU A 154 7.73 3.67 1.88
CA LEU A 154 7.89 4.11 3.27
C LEU A 154 8.53 5.50 3.38
N GLU A 155 9.39 5.89 2.45
CA GLU A 155 9.91 7.24 2.35
C GLU A 155 8.80 8.29 2.12
N ILE A 156 7.76 7.91 1.36
CA ILE A 156 6.58 8.75 1.07
C ILE A 156 5.59 8.72 2.25
N TYR A 157 5.32 7.56 2.80
CA TYR A 157 4.42 7.35 3.93
C TYR A 157 4.93 6.25 4.86
N PRO A 158 5.63 6.59 5.96
CA PRO A 158 6.29 5.63 6.86
C PRO A 158 5.35 4.57 7.45
N ASP A 159 4.11 4.95 7.77
CA ASP A 159 3.10 4.08 8.36
C ASP A 159 2.34 3.22 7.31
N TYR A 160 2.85 3.08 6.06
CA TYR A 160 2.15 2.28 5.05
C TYR A 160 2.30 0.78 5.33
N GLN A 161 1.26 0.19 5.91
CA GLN A 161 1.26 -1.18 6.44
C GLN A 161 1.80 -2.23 5.45
N ASN A 162 1.30 -2.21 4.20
CA ASN A 162 1.72 -3.20 3.21
C ASN A 162 3.21 -3.08 2.84
N ALA A 163 3.76 -1.85 2.82
CA ALA A 163 5.17 -1.65 2.52
C ALA A 163 6.07 -2.09 3.69
N ASN A 164 5.65 -1.86 4.94
CA ASN A 164 6.35 -2.39 6.11
C ASN A 164 6.39 -3.92 6.09
N LEU A 165 5.23 -4.57 5.83
CA LEU A 165 5.16 -6.03 5.70
C LEU A 165 6.05 -6.55 4.58
N MET A 166 6.03 -5.91 3.41
CA MET A 166 6.86 -6.30 2.27
C MET A 166 8.36 -6.15 2.58
N LEU A 167 8.76 -5.04 3.20
CA LEU A 167 10.17 -4.82 3.49
C LEU A 167 10.72 -5.83 4.50
N ILE A 168 9.94 -6.17 5.54
CA ILE A 168 10.29 -7.21 6.51
C ILE A 168 10.39 -8.58 5.81
N GLY A 169 9.42 -8.91 4.95
CA GLY A 169 9.42 -10.17 4.20
C GLY A 169 10.61 -10.27 3.24
N VAL A 170 10.92 -9.20 2.51
CA VAL A 170 12.07 -9.13 1.61
C VAL A 170 13.37 -9.29 2.38
N ALA A 171 13.55 -8.60 3.52
CA ALA A 171 14.74 -8.72 4.35
C ALA A 171 14.93 -10.15 4.87
N ALA A 172 13.84 -10.83 5.27
CA ALA A 172 13.89 -12.22 5.69
C ALA A 172 14.30 -13.18 4.56
N GLU A 173 13.78 -12.97 3.34
CA GLU A 173 14.18 -13.79 2.18
C GLU A 173 15.62 -13.48 1.74
N LYS A 174 16.06 -12.22 1.77
CA LYS A 174 17.47 -11.86 1.54
C LYS A 174 18.39 -12.53 2.54
N TYR A 175 18.04 -12.51 3.84
CA TYR A 175 18.79 -13.24 4.86
C TYR A 175 18.94 -14.73 4.53
N LYS A 176 17.88 -15.41 4.06
CA LYS A 176 17.97 -16.83 3.67
C LYS A 176 18.96 -17.09 2.54
N LEU A 177 19.17 -16.11 1.64
CA LEU A 177 20.11 -16.20 0.53
C LEU A 177 21.54 -15.84 0.95
N THR A 178 21.72 -14.84 1.82
CA THR A 178 23.03 -14.26 2.16
C THR A 178 23.58 -14.69 3.51
N ASN A 179 22.68 -15.13 4.41
CA ASN A 179 22.95 -15.37 5.84
C ASN A 179 23.48 -14.13 6.58
N ASP A 180 23.18 -12.92 6.07
CA ASP A 180 23.59 -11.65 6.69
C ASP A 180 22.52 -11.15 7.66
N ILE A 181 22.72 -11.43 8.95
CA ILE A 181 21.83 -11.00 10.04
C ILE A 181 21.91 -9.48 10.28
N ASN A 182 23.06 -8.86 10.02
CA ASN A 182 23.22 -7.44 10.27
C ASN A 182 22.43 -6.60 9.27
N ASP A 183 22.42 -7.01 8.00
CA ASP A 183 21.55 -6.40 6.98
C ASP A 183 20.08 -6.54 7.35
N TYR A 184 19.64 -7.75 7.74
CA TYR A 184 18.27 -7.99 8.20
C TYR A 184 17.87 -7.05 9.34
N VAL A 185 18.65 -7.01 10.42
CA VAL A 185 18.39 -6.18 11.60
C VAL A 185 18.30 -4.68 11.24
N GLN A 186 19.22 -4.21 10.40
CA GLN A 186 19.27 -2.82 9.98
C GLN A 186 18.02 -2.41 9.18
N VAL A 187 17.59 -3.26 8.25
CA VAL A 187 16.44 -3.00 7.38
C VAL A 187 15.12 -3.10 8.15
N VAL A 188 14.99 -4.08 9.08
CA VAL A 188 13.74 -4.37 9.77
C VAL A 188 13.49 -3.42 10.95
N LEU A 189 14.54 -2.91 11.60
CA LEU A 189 14.41 -2.05 12.78
C LEU A 189 13.45 -0.86 12.60
N PRO A 190 13.54 -0.04 11.54
CA PRO A 190 12.61 1.06 11.33
C PRO A 190 11.16 0.59 11.16
N CYS A 191 10.95 -0.53 10.46
CA CYS A 191 9.62 -1.10 10.24
C CYS A 191 8.96 -1.54 11.54
N VAL A 192 9.74 -2.16 12.44
CA VAL A 192 9.25 -2.59 13.77
C VAL A 192 8.87 -1.40 14.63
N LEU A 193 9.64 -0.32 14.59
CA LEU A 193 9.33 0.88 15.36
C LEU A 193 8.05 1.58 14.89
N GLU A 194 7.74 1.50 13.61
CA GLU A 194 6.47 2.00 13.06
C GLU A 194 5.31 1.04 13.26
N ARG A 195 5.56 -0.28 13.17
CA ARG A 195 4.55 -1.35 13.20
C ARG A 195 4.97 -2.50 14.12
N PRO A 196 5.06 -2.27 15.44
CA PRO A 196 5.51 -3.29 16.40
C PRO A 196 4.56 -4.49 16.53
N GLU A 197 3.32 -4.36 16.07
CA GLU A 197 2.29 -5.40 16.11
C GLU A 197 2.44 -6.50 15.05
N ILE A 198 3.39 -6.41 14.12
CA ILE A 198 3.55 -7.40 13.03
C ILE A 198 4.04 -8.74 13.59
N PRO A 199 3.24 -9.83 13.57
CA PRO A 199 3.59 -11.11 14.20
C PRO A 199 4.81 -11.79 13.58
N PHE A 200 5.04 -11.61 12.30
CA PHE A 200 6.14 -12.22 11.55
C PHE A 200 7.52 -11.89 12.12
N ILE A 201 7.67 -10.74 12.80
CA ILE A 201 8.93 -10.32 13.43
C ILE A 201 9.35 -11.31 14.52
N LYS A 202 8.39 -11.74 15.34
CA LYS A 202 8.62 -12.76 16.37
C LYS A 202 8.92 -14.11 15.75
N GLU A 203 8.07 -14.56 14.84
CA GLU A 203 8.22 -15.87 14.17
C GLU A 203 9.58 -16.02 13.49
N PHE A 204 10.01 -14.99 12.80
CA PHE A 204 11.32 -14.98 12.14
C PHE A 204 12.46 -14.81 13.15
N GLY A 205 12.25 -14.09 14.25
CA GLY A 205 13.18 -14.00 15.36
C GLY A 205 13.45 -15.35 16.02
N ASP A 206 12.42 -16.16 16.25
CA ASP A 206 12.54 -17.52 16.76
C ASP A 206 13.33 -18.42 15.79
N TYR A 207 13.10 -18.28 14.48
CA TYR A 207 13.90 -18.96 13.45
C TYR A 207 15.38 -18.55 13.50
N LEU A 208 15.69 -17.26 13.66
CA LEU A 208 17.06 -16.73 13.75
C LEU A 208 17.74 -17.19 15.04
N LYS A 209 17.02 -17.22 16.17
CA LYS A 209 17.51 -17.76 17.44
C LYS A 209 17.88 -19.24 17.31
N GLY A 210 17.04 -20.04 16.62
CA GLY A 210 17.35 -21.43 16.30
C GLY A 210 18.59 -21.63 15.43
N ARG A 211 19.06 -20.56 14.76
CA ARG A 211 20.30 -20.54 13.99
C ARG A 211 21.52 -19.99 14.76
N GLY A 212 21.37 -19.66 16.03
CA GLY A 212 22.44 -19.21 16.90
C GLY A 212 22.78 -17.72 16.78
N HIS A 213 21.84 -16.88 16.34
CA HIS A 213 22.03 -15.42 16.21
C HIS A 213 21.71 -14.65 17.50
N ASP A 214 21.74 -15.28 18.66
CA ASP A 214 21.41 -14.64 19.94
C ASP A 214 22.21 -13.35 20.20
N ALA A 215 23.49 -13.35 19.82
CA ALA A 215 24.39 -12.20 19.99
C ALA A 215 23.93 -10.94 19.20
N GLN A 216 23.28 -11.11 18.06
CA GLN A 216 22.74 -10.00 17.25
C GLN A 216 21.29 -9.67 17.62
N LEU A 217 20.50 -10.67 18.00
CA LEU A 217 19.10 -10.50 18.38
C LEU A 217 18.94 -9.80 19.73
N PHE A 218 19.84 -10.05 20.68
CA PHE A 218 19.80 -9.38 21.98
C PHE A 218 19.80 -7.85 21.87
N PRO A 219 20.82 -7.20 21.27
CA PRO A 219 20.84 -5.75 21.13
C PRO A 219 19.70 -5.24 20.22
N PHE A 220 19.25 -6.02 19.25
CA PHE A 220 18.12 -5.68 18.40
C PHE A 220 16.82 -5.53 19.20
N TYR A 221 16.45 -6.55 19.97
CA TYR A 221 15.24 -6.50 20.78
C TYR A 221 15.32 -5.48 21.92
N LEU A 222 16.47 -5.34 22.54
CA LEU A 222 16.69 -4.32 23.56
C LEU A 222 16.50 -2.91 22.99
N LYS A 223 17.07 -2.65 21.81
CA LYS A 223 16.92 -1.37 21.12
C LYS A 223 15.47 -1.09 20.73
N ILE A 224 14.76 -2.06 20.16
CA ILE A 224 13.33 -1.90 19.85
C ILE A 224 12.56 -1.54 21.12
N GLY A 225 12.67 -2.32 22.17
CA GLY A 225 11.91 -2.10 23.39
C GLY A 225 12.20 -0.74 24.03
N THR A 226 13.47 -0.33 24.07
CA THR A 226 13.88 0.96 24.65
C THR A 226 13.41 2.16 23.79
N GLU A 227 13.45 2.05 22.45
CA GLU A 227 12.92 3.07 21.59
C GLU A 227 11.39 3.16 21.69
N LEU A 228 10.67 2.03 21.73
CA LEU A 228 9.21 2.01 21.88
C LEU A 228 8.75 2.69 23.19
N LEU A 229 9.53 2.64 24.26
CA LEU A 229 9.21 3.35 25.51
C LEU A 229 9.16 4.87 25.38
N LYS A 230 9.79 5.44 24.34
CA LYS A 230 9.80 6.89 24.09
C LYS A 230 8.52 7.40 23.40
N PHE A 231 7.77 6.49 22.77
CA PHE A 231 6.50 6.88 22.11
C PHE A 231 5.39 7.14 23.15
N MET A 232 4.47 8.04 22.78
CA MET A 232 3.32 8.41 23.64
C MET A 232 2.01 7.83 23.11
N ASP A 233 2.08 6.86 22.19
CA ASP A 233 0.97 6.20 21.54
C ASP A 233 0.97 4.69 21.78
N LYS A 234 0.08 3.96 21.08
CA LYS A 234 -0.09 2.50 21.21
C LYS A 234 1.19 1.68 20.95
N ARG A 235 2.18 2.22 20.25
CA ARG A 235 3.44 1.53 19.98
C ARG A 235 4.18 1.22 21.28
N ARG A 236 4.08 2.11 22.28
CA ARG A 236 4.68 1.90 23.60
C ARG A 236 4.19 0.63 24.29
N ASP A 237 2.96 0.20 24.05
CA ASP A 237 2.38 -0.98 24.70
C ASP A 237 3.13 -2.26 24.33
N TYR A 238 3.80 -2.27 23.18
CA TYR A 238 4.64 -3.41 22.74
C TYR A 238 6.05 -3.41 23.33
N ALA A 239 6.49 -2.34 24.01
CA ALA A 239 7.84 -2.24 24.54
C ALA A 239 8.20 -3.40 25.49
N ALA A 240 7.30 -3.73 26.41
CA ALA A 240 7.52 -4.83 27.35
C ALA A 240 7.64 -6.20 26.66
N GLU A 241 6.95 -6.41 25.57
CA GLU A 241 7.01 -7.64 24.78
C GLU A 241 8.40 -7.82 24.14
N TYR A 242 8.89 -6.80 23.43
CA TYR A 242 10.23 -6.85 22.83
C TYR A 242 11.35 -6.94 23.88
N LEU A 243 11.21 -6.25 25.01
CA LEU A 243 12.17 -6.36 26.11
C LEU A 243 12.17 -7.76 26.73
N LYS A 244 11.05 -8.48 26.74
CA LYS A 244 11.00 -9.88 27.14
C LYS A 244 11.79 -10.79 26.19
N TYR A 245 11.73 -10.56 24.89
CA TYR A 245 12.55 -11.33 23.95
C TYR A 245 14.05 -11.12 24.21
N ALA A 246 14.46 -9.87 24.53
CA ALA A 246 15.84 -9.61 24.96
C ALA A 246 16.18 -10.30 26.28
N TYR A 247 15.25 -10.28 27.25
CA TYR A 247 15.41 -10.93 28.54
C TYR A 247 15.53 -12.47 28.43
N GLU A 248 14.79 -13.10 27.52
CA GLU A 248 14.89 -14.54 27.26
C GLU A 248 16.28 -14.96 26.75
N ILE A 249 16.95 -14.06 26.00
CA ILE A 249 18.32 -14.30 25.52
C ILE A 249 19.34 -14.07 26.64
N GLN A 250 19.20 -12.97 27.39
CA GLN A 250 20.17 -12.60 28.43
C GLN A 250 19.49 -12.09 29.69
N PRO A 251 18.96 -13.00 30.55
CA PRO A 251 18.25 -12.63 31.78
C PRO A 251 19.09 -11.84 32.80
N ALA A 252 20.41 -12.08 32.79
CA ALA A 252 21.37 -11.44 33.71
C ALA A 252 21.85 -10.05 33.18
N SER A 253 21.24 -9.48 32.14
CA SER A 253 21.55 -8.13 31.71
C SER A 253 20.86 -7.11 32.61
N LYS A 254 21.64 -6.26 33.28
CA LYS A 254 21.15 -5.14 34.08
C LYS A 254 20.30 -4.19 33.26
N GLU A 255 20.76 -3.86 32.05
CA GLU A 255 20.09 -2.93 31.13
C GLU A 255 18.68 -3.40 30.72
N VAL A 256 18.51 -4.70 30.42
CA VAL A 256 17.18 -5.27 30.09
C VAL A 256 16.26 -5.22 31.30
N ASN A 257 16.77 -5.56 32.50
CA ASN A 257 15.97 -5.53 33.72
C ASN A 257 15.52 -4.09 34.05
N GLU A 258 16.40 -3.10 33.93
CA GLU A 258 16.04 -1.68 34.09
C GLU A 258 14.99 -1.23 33.08
N ALA A 259 15.13 -1.61 31.81
CA ALA A 259 14.18 -1.29 30.74
C ALA A 259 12.80 -1.94 30.98
N LEU A 260 12.77 -3.22 31.38
CA LEU A 260 11.53 -3.92 31.76
C LEU A 260 10.84 -3.28 32.97
N ALA A 261 11.62 -2.91 33.98
CA ALA A 261 11.09 -2.22 35.15
C ALA A 261 10.38 -0.91 34.75
N LYS A 262 11.00 -0.12 33.85
CA LYS A 262 10.42 1.09 33.31
C LYS A 262 9.18 0.84 32.45
N ALA A 263 9.20 -0.20 31.61
CA ALA A 263 8.05 -0.58 30.79
C ALA A 263 6.83 -0.92 31.65
N TYR A 264 7.03 -1.72 32.68
CA TYR A 264 5.96 -2.10 33.61
C TYR A 264 5.49 -0.94 34.50
N GLU A 265 6.37 -0.04 34.88
CA GLU A 265 6.01 1.18 35.61
C GLU A 265 5.07 2.07 34.77
N LEU A 266 5.41 2.28 33.49
CA LEU A 266 4.62 3.07 32.56
C LEU A 266 3.27 2.42 32.20
N SER A 267 3.17 1.10 32.27
CA SER A 267 1.91 0.36 32.08
C SER A 267 1.07 0.21 33.36
N GLY A 268 1.55 0.74 34.49
CA GLY A 268 0.88 0.65 35.80
C GLY A 268 1.01 -0.69 36.53
N ASN A 269 1.82 -1.61 36.03
CA ASN A 269 2.09 -2.89 36.70
C ASN A 269 3.24 -2.75 37.69
N ILE A 270 2.91 -2.21 38.86
CA ILE A 270 3.89 -1.90 39.90
C ILE A 270 4.60 -3.16 40.44
N GLN A 271 3.90 -4.31 40.53
CA GLN A 271 4.47 -5.55 41.02
C GLN A 271 5.61 -6.06 40.11
N GLU A 272 5.38 -6.17 38.82
CA GLU A 272 6.42 -6.57 37.88
C GLU A 272 7.53 -5.51 37.76
N SER A 273 7.21 -4.21 37.80
CA SER A 273 8.22 -3.17 37.88
C SER A 273 9.18 -3.35 39.02
N GLN A 274 8.66 -3.60 40.25
CA GLN A 274 9.49 -3.81 41.44
C GLN A 274 10.34 -5.08 41.34
N ARG A 275 9.79 -6.16 40.79
CA ARG A 275 10.51 -7.42 40.55
C ARG A 275 11.76 -7.17 39.68
N TYR A 276 11.62 -6.50 38.54
CA TYR A 276 12.74 -6.23 37.65
C TYR A 276 13.70 -5.16 38.20
N LYS A 277 13.22 -4.17 38.97
CA LYS A 277 14.09 -3.23 39.70
C LYS A 277 15.01 -3.97 40.67
N THR A 278 14.46 -4.89 41.45
CA THR A 278 15.25 -5.71 42.42
C THR A 278 16.25 -6.60 41.68
N ALA A 279 15.83 -7.23 40.57
CA ALA A 279 16.74 -8.03 39.76
C ALA A 279 17.90 -7.18 39.18
N ALA A 280 17.62 -5.99 38.67
CA ALA A 280 18.66 -5.09 38.15
C ALA A 280 19.66 -4.64 39.23
N GLN A 281 19.20 -4.43 40.48
CA GLN A 281 20.06 -4.06 41.62
C GLN A 281 20.97 -5.19 42.08
N SER A 282 20.55 -6.43 41.89
CA SER A 282 21.35 -7.61 42.26
C SER A 282 22.45 -7.95 41.23
N LEU A 283 22.34 -7.37 40.01
CA LEU A 283 23.30 -7.55 38.94
C LEU A 283 24.34 -6.42 38.99
N ARG A 284 25.60 -6.77 39.22
CA ARG A 284 26.72 -5.84 39.29
C ARG A 284 27.27 -5.48 37.89
#